data_c086bc21f570152443cc206499f719d0
#
_entry.id   c086bc21f570152443cc206499f719d0
#
_cell.length_a   1.000
_cell.length_b   1.000
_cell.length_c   1.000
_cell.angle_alpha   90.00
_cell.angle_beta   90.00
_cell.angle_gamma   90.00
#
_symmetry.space_group_name_H-M   'P 1'
#
loop_
_entity.id
_entity.type
_entity.pdbx_description
1 polymer ?
#
loop_
_entity_poly.entity_id
_entity_poly.type
_entity_poly.pdbx_seq_one_letter_code
_entity_poly.pdbx_strand_id
1 'polypeptide(L)'
;MYKRQGSGLTSRFEADEDYTYRIYAENMPSTVSAMIKGSDINVEYLDRDGVSEEDMKQAVTDKDAEMLMVFPENFEADVLAYDSMTATTLAPQVALYYNSADTESTACYQIMASVLDGYEASMANKFDVNSGDEEYDLASKEDSTGQIFSMMLPMLLMIFLFSGCMAIAPESIAGEKERGTIATLLVTPMKRGQLAMGKIISLGIIGLLSGISSFVGTMLSLPKLMGTESNAMDASVYSVTDYILLLLVILTTVLVLVGALAVISAFAKTVKEAGSMIMPLMVVVMVISVTSMLGSGAPKEFYWYLIPFYNSVQGMTGIFDFSYSGINIVACLVSNLIYTGILSMVLAKMFGSEKIMYS
;
A
#
# COMPACT_ATOMS: atom_id res chain seq x y z
N MET A 1 24.24 -26.73 -2.71
CA MET A 1 23.20 -26.32 -1.77
C MET A 1 23.46 -24.87 -1.40
N TYR A 2 23.10 -23.94 -2.28
CA TYR A 2 23.19 -22.51 -2.06
C TYR A 2 21.76 -21.97 -1.90
N LYS A 3 21.34 -21.72 -0.65
CA LYS A 3 20.16 -20.90 -0.38
C LYS A 3 20.46 -19.47 -0.87
N ARG A 4 19.86 -19.08 -1.99
CA ARG A 4 19.73 -17.67 -2.35
C ARG A 4 18.84 -17.03 -1.30
N GLN A 5 19.44 -16.25 -0.41
CA GLN A 5 18.71 -15.23 0.32
C GLN A 5 18.33 -14.16 -0.71
N GLY A 6 17.11 -14.25 -1.25
CA GLY A 6 16.48 -13.17 -1.99
C GLY A 6 16.46 -11.95 -1.10
N SER A 7 16.91 -10.81 -1.60
CA SER A 7 16.85 -9.54 -0.89
C SER A 7 15.38 -9.23 -0.60
N GLY A 8 15.04 -8.81 0.61
CA GLY A 8 13.66 -8.62 1.10
C GLY A 8 12.78 -7.61 0.33
N LEU A 9 13.28 -7.06 -0.78
CA LEU A 9 12.51 -6.29 -1.75
C LEU A 9 12.03 -7.16 -2.91
N THR A 10 12.81 -8.14 -3.37
CA THR A 10 12.42 -9.01 -4.50
C THR A 10 11.42 -10.09 -4.08
N SER A 11 11.44 -10.53 -2.81
CA SER A 11 10.44 -11.49 -2.29
C SER A 11 9.02 -10.92 -2.15
N ARG A 12 8.85 -9.61 -2.33
CA ARG A 12 7.52 -8.97 -2.38
C ARG A 12 6.97 -8.86 -3.81
N PHE A 13 7.77 -9.20 -4.81
CA PHE A 13 7.39 -9.13 -6.24
C PHE A 13 7.12 -10.50 -6.85
N GLU A 14 7.58 -11.56 -6.18
CA GLU A 14 7.24 -12.93 -6.51
C GLU A 14 6.23 -13.37 -5.46
N ALA A 15 5.08 -13.91 -5.86
CA ALA A 15 4.21 -14.66 -4.97
C ALA A 15 5.13 -15.56 -4.15
N ASP A 16 5.02 -15.48 -2.82
CA ASP A 16 5.95 -16.17 -1.93
C ASP A 16 5.93 -17.66 -2.32
N GLU A 17 6.99 -18.18 -2.92
CA GLU A 17 7.05 -19.58 -3.40
C GLU A 17 6.77 -20.58 -2.26
N ASP A 18 6.82 -20.12 -1.01
CA ASP A 18 6.53 -20.88 0.20
C ASP A 18 5.14 -20.54 0.81
N TYR A 19 4.29 -19.70 0.15
CA TYR A 19 2.97 -19.36 0.69
C TYR A 19 2.04 -20.57 0.63
N THR A 20 1.31 -20.81 1.73
CA THR A 20 0.32 -21.90 1.80
C THR A 20 -1.09 -21.31 1.68
N TYR A 21 -1.77 -21.61 0.58
CA TYR A 21 -3.14 -21.15 0.34
C TYR A 21 -4.14 -21.99 1.13
N ARG A 22 -4.99 -21.33 1.93
CA ARG A 22 -6.06 -21.97 2.71
C ARG A 22 -7.33 -21.97 1.89
N ILE A 23 -7.79 -23.14 1.50
CA ILE A 23 -8.89 -23.31 0.55
C ILE A 23 -9.98 -24.18 1.14
N TYR A 24 -11.23 -23.72 1.03
CA TYR A 24 -12.38 -24.61 1.17
C TYR A 24 -12.68 -25.29 -0.16
N ALA A 25 -12.97 -26.57 -0.12
CA ALA A 25 -13.31 -27.35 -1.31
C ALA A 25 -14.52 -28.24 -1.06
N GLU A 26 -15.57 -28.04 -1.85
CA GLU A 26 -16.78 -28.86 -1.82
C GLU A 26 -16.81 -29.82 -3.00
N ASN A 27 -17.08 -31.11 -2.72
CA ASN A 27 -17.16 -32.18 -3.71
C ASN A 27 -15.93 -32.29 -4.64
N MET A 28 -14.74 -31.97 -4.11
CA MET A 28 -13.48 -31.96 -4.88
C MET A 28 -13.22 -33.30 -5.56
N PRO A 29 -13.10 -33.37 -6.91
CA PRO A 29 -12.76 -34.58 -7.63
C PRO A 29 -11.35 -35.05 -7.29
N SER A 30 -11.16 -36.35 -7.24
CA SER A 30 -9.85 -36.97 -6.99
C SER A 30 -8.80 -36.58 -8.03
N THR A 31 -9.23 -36.43 -9.28
CA THR A 31 -8.41 -36.03 -10.42
C THR A 31 -7.87 -34.61 -10.26
N VAL A 32 -8.75 -33.65 -9.89
CA VAL A 32 -8.35 -32.27 -9.67
C VAL A 32 -7.42 -32.14 -8.45
N SER A 33 -7.74 -32.84 -7.35
CA SER A 33 -6.87 -32.91 -6.18
C SER A 33 -5.47 -33.44 -6.51
N ALA A 34 -5.36 -34.43 -7.40
CA ALA A 34 -4.08 -34.98 -7.84
C ALA A 34 -3.29 -33.97 -8.71
N MET A 35 -3.99 -33.19 -9.55
CA MET A 35 -3.38 -32.14 -10.38
C MET A 35 -2.83 -31.00 -9.53
N ILE A 36 -3.61 -30.53 -8.55
CA ILE A 36 -3.17 -29.49 -7.62
C ILE A 36 -1.95 -29.95 -6.81
N LYS A 37 -1.94 -31.21 -6.34
CA LYS A 37 -0.77 -31.77 -5.64
C LYS A 37 0.45 -31.96 -6.54
N GLY A 38 0.26 -32.09 -7.84
CA GLY A 38 1.33 -32.22 -8.84
C GLY A 38 1.87 -30.85 -9.31
N SER A 39 1.18 -29.76 -9.03
CA SER A 39 1.68 -28.39 -9.20
C SER A 39 2.46 -28.01 -7.93
N ASP A 40 3.60 -27.34 -8.08
CA ASP A 40 4.46 -26.89 -6.95
C ASP A 40 3.79 -25.80 -6.08
N ILE A 41 2.52 -26.02 -5.69
CA ILE A 41 1.71 -25.07 -4.91
C ILE A 41 1.40 -25.67 -3.54
N ASN A 42 1.67 -24.93 -2.48
CA ASN A 42 1.31 -25.35 -1.14
C ASN A 42 -0.15 -24.98 -0.87
N VAL A 43 -1.00 -26.00 -0.68
CA VAL A 43 -2.44 -25.82 -0.37
C VAL A 43 -2.78 -26.53 0.92
N GLU A 44 -3.42 -25.81 1.83
CA GLU A 44 -4.05 -26.33 3.03
C GLU A 44 -5.57 -26.33 2.83
N TYR A 45 -6.17 -27.54 2.87
CA TYR A 45 -7.62 -27.66 2.80
C TYR A 45 -8.20 -27.47 4.19
N LEU A 46 -9.07 -26.48 4.32
CA LEU A 46 -9.77 -26.19 5.57
C LEU A 46 -10.87 -27.21 5.82
N ASP A 47 -11.06 -27.55 7.10
CA ASP A 47 -12.12 -28.46 7.52
C ASP A 47 -13.49 -27.78 7.37
N ARG A 48 -14.43 -28.51 6.75
CA ARG A 48 -15.79 -28.02 6.49
C ARG A 48 -16.86 -28.64 7.38
N ASP A 49 -16.49 -29.54 8.31
CA ASP A 49 -17.47 -30.24 9.14
C ASP A 49 -18.31 -29.27 9.97
N GLY A 50 -19.58 -29.12 9.57
CA GLY A 50 -20.56 -28.26 10.23
C GLY A 50 -20.51 -26.78 9.78
N VAL A 51 -19.73 -26.43 8.75
CA VAL A 51 -19.64 -25.08 8.18
C VAL A 51 -20.60 -24.98 6.99
N SER A 52 -21.44 -23.97 6.94
CA SER A 52 -22.33 -23.74 5.79
C SER A 52 -21.56 -23.11 4.61
N GLU A 53 -22.09 -23.25 3.39
CA GLU A 53 -21.51 -22.57 2.21
C GLU A 53 -21.44 -21.05 2.40
N GLU A 54 -22.45 -20.48 3.05
CA GLU A 54 -22.49 -19.05 3.38
C GLU A 54 -21.36 -18.64 4.33
N ASP A 55 -21.07 -19.45 5.35
CA ASP A 55 -19.96 -19.20 6.28
C ASP A 55 -18.59 -19.36 5.59
N MET A 56 -18.47 -20.29 4.63
CA MET A 56 -17.25 -20.44 3.83
C MET A 56 -17.03 -19.24 2.89
N LYS A 57 -18.10 -18.72 2.24
CA LYS A 57 -18.05 -17.48 1.45
C LYS A 57 -17.68 -16.29 2.32
N GLN A 58 -18.24 -16.21 3.53
CA GLN A 58 -17.91 -15.15 4.48
C GLN A 58 -16.43 -15.22 4.90
N ALA A 59 -15.87 -16.41 5.14
CA ALA A 59 -14.45 -16.58 5.46
C ALA A 59 -13.53 -16.08 4.31
N VAL A 60 -13.93 -16.24 3.05
CA VAL A 60 -13.20 -15.66 1.90
C VAL A 60 -13.32 -14.14 1.89
N THR A 61 -14.51 -13.60 2.19
CA THR A 61 -14.73 -12.15 2.30
C THR A 61 -13.87 -11.55 3.43
N ASP A 62 -13.82 -12.22 4.59
CA ASP A 62 -13.08 -11.78 5.78
C ASP A 62 -11.57 -12.05 5.68
N LYS A 63 -11.10 -12.64 4.55
CA LYS A 63 -9.68 -12.98 4.27
C LYS A 63 -9.12 -14.05 5.24
N ASP A 64 -10.00 -14.87 5.81
CA ASP A 64 -9.63 -16.03 6.63
C ASP A 64 -9.35 -17.27 5.78
N ALA A 65 -9.83 -17.29 4.53
CA ALA A 65 -9.52 -18.26 3.50
C ALA A 65 -9.29 -17.54 2.17
N GLU A 66 -8.43 -18.08 1.32
CA GLU A 66 -8.11 -17.47 0.03
C GLU A 66 -9.14 -17.82 -1.04
N MET A 67 -9.82 -18.98 -0.92
CA MET A 67 -10.78 -19.42 -1.94
C MET A 67 -11.77 -20.46 -1.41
N LEU A 68 -12.97 -20.47 -2.01
CA LEU A 68 -13.91 -21.59 -1.94
C LEU A 68 -14.13 -22.17 -3.35
N MET A 69 -13.86 -23.46 -3.49
CA MET A 69 -14.10 -24.22 -4.74
C MET A 69 -15.32 -25.12 -4.55
N VAL A 70 -16.33 -24.98 -5.39
CA VAL A 70 -17.55 -25.81 -5.34
C VAL A 70 -17.70 -26.60 -6.64
N PHE A 71 -17.68 -27.91 -6.50
CA PHE A 71 -17.92 -28.85 -7.62
C PHE A 71 -19.30 -29.49 -7.47
N PRO A 72 -19.97 -29.83 -8.58
CA PRO A 72 -21.17 -30.67 -8.53
C PRO A 72 -20.90 -32.02 -7.86
N GLU A 73 -21.91 -32.60 -7.18
CA GLU A 73 -21.75 -33.89 -6.46
C GLU A 73 -21.24 -35.03 -7.35
N ASN A 74 -21.66 -35.07 -8.63
CA ASN A 74 -21.29 -36.11 -9.57
C ASN A 74 -20.39 -35.60 -10.70
N PHE A 75 -19.57 -34.57 -10.44
CA PHE A 75 -18.79 -33.86 -11.45
C PHE A 75 -18.06 -34.75 -12.45
N GLU A 76 -17.31 -35.76 -12.00
CA GLU A 76 -16.55 -36.67 -12.91
C GLU A 76 -17.47 -37.46 -13.83
N ALA A 77 -18.60 -37.95 -13.33
CA ALA A 77 -19.57 -38.69 -14.12
C ALA A 77 -20.30 -37.76 -15.12
N ASP A 78 -20.65 -36.58 -14.70
CA ASP A 78 -21.37 -35.60 -15.54
C ASP A 78 -20.46 -35.09 -16.67
N VAL A 79 -19.19 -34.79 -16.39
CA VAL A 79 -18.19 -34.41 -17.41
C VAL A 79 -17.95 -35.53 -18.42
N LEU A 80 -17.87 -36.80 -17.98
CA LEU A 80 -17.72 -37.92 -18.90
C LEU A 80 -18.95 -38.13 -19.78
N ALA A 81 -20.16 -37.92 -19.24
CA ALA A 81 -21.43 -38.07 -19.94
C ALA A 81 -21.75 -36.88 -20.86
N TYR A 82 -21.18 -35.72 -20.62
CA TYR A 82 -21.44 -34.51 -21.41
C TYR A 82 -20.81 -34.58 -22.80
N ASP A 83 -21.61 -34.31 -23.80
CA ASP A 83 -21.17 -34.19 -25.20
C ASP A 83 -21.60 -32.83 -25.76
N SER A 84 -20.66 -31.94 -25.94
CA SER A 84 -20.88 -30.57 -26.41
C SER A 84 -21.57 -30.48 -27.80
N MET A 85 -21.51 -31.55 -28.60
CA MET A 85 -22.15 -31.58 -29.94
C MET A 85 -23.62 -32.01 -29.91
N THR A 86 -24.04 -32.75 -28.88
CA THR A 86 -25.40 -33.35 -28.81
C THR A 86 -26.18 -32.90 -27.59
N ALA A 87 -25.50 -32.25 -26.61
CA ALA A 87 -26.13 -31.84 -25.37
C ALA A 87 -27.14 -30.68 -25.57
N THR A 88 -28.29 -30.82 -24.92
CA THR A 88 -29.33 -29.77 -24.81
C THR A 88 -29.27 -29.07 -23.44
N THR A 89 -28.39 -29.52 -22.57
CA THR A 89 -28.16 -28.97 -21.23
C THR A 89 -26.84 -28.23 -21.19
N LEU A 90 -26.71 -27.30 -20.22
CA LEU A 90 -25.46 -26.62 -19.96
C LEU A 90 -24.37 -27.63 -19.49
N ALA A 91 -23.12 -27.31 -19.76
CA ALA A 91 -21.99 -28.07 -19.24
C ALA A 91 -21.97 -28.05 -17.69
N PRO A 92 -21.43 -29.08 -17.03
CA PRO A 92 -21.20 -29.04 -15.58
C PRO A 92 -20.38 -27.79 -15.21
N GLN A 93 -20.81 -27.07 -14.20
CA GLN A 93 -20.19 -25.80 -13.79
C GLN A 93 -19.40 -25.97 -12.50
N VAL A 94 -18.19 -25.42 -12.47
CA VAL A 94 -17.36 -25.32 -11.26
C VAL A 94 -17.34 -23.86 -10.81
N ALA A 95 -17.71 -23.60 -9.56
CA ALA A 95 -17.68 -22.29 -8.99
C ALA A 95 -16.40 -22.07 -8.17
N LEU A 96 -15.68 -20.98 -8.45
CA LEU A 96 -14.51 -20.53 -7.73
C LEU A 96 -14.82 -19.16 -7.14
N TYR A 97 -15.12 -19.13 -5.84
CA TYR A 97 -15.35 -17.86 -5.10
C TYR A 97 -14.03 -17.37 -4.52
N TYR A 98 -13.72 -16.12 -4.79
CA TYR A 98 -12.48 -15.47 -4.37
C TYR A 98 -12.74 -14.01 -4.01
N ASN A 99 -11.74 -13.33 -3.45
CA ASN A 99 -11.82 -11.91 -3.12
C ASN A 99 -10.78 -11.14 -3.94
N SER A 100 -11.21 -10.38 -4.94
CA SER A 100 -10.32 -9.63 -5.84
C SER A 100 -9.56 -8.50 -5.13
N ALA A 101 -10.01 -8.07 -3.97
CA ALA A 101 -9.35 -7.07 -3.14
C ALA A 101 -8.29 -7.68 -2.19
N ASP A 102 -8.03 -9.00 -2.29
CA ASP A 102 -6.96 -9.70 -1.60
C ASP A 102 -5.97 -10.27 -2.63
N THR A 103 -4.68 -9.93 -2.46
CA THR A 103 -3.62 -10.33 -3.39
C THR A 103 -3.42 -11.83 -3.41
N GLU A 104 -3.43 -12.47 -2.23
CA GLU A 104 -3.26 -13.92 -2.08
C GLU A 104 -4.46 -14.68 -2.64
N SER A 105 -5.69 -14.19 -2.41
CA SER A 105 -6.91 -14.75 -2.97
C SER A 105 -6.95 -14.62 -4.50
N THR A 106 -6.56 -13.48 -5.05
CA THR A 106 -6.46 -13.26 -6.50
C THR A 106 -5.40 -14.17 -7.13
N ALA A 107 -4.23 -14.32 -6.51
CA ALA A 107 -3.18 -15.21 -6.98
C ALA A 107 -3.65 -16.67 -6.95
N CYS A 108 -4.30 -17.10 -5.86
CA CYS A 108 -4.91 -18.41 -5.72
C CYS A 108 -5.91 -18.68 -6.85
N TYR A 109 -6.82 -17.73 -7.11
CA TYR A 109 -7.79 -17.83 -8.20
C TYR A 109 -7.13 -18.01 -9.57
N GLN A 110 -6.13 -17.20 -9.91
CA GLN A 110 -5.43 -17.29 -11.19
C GLN A 110 -4.76 -18.65 -11.38
N ILE A 111 -4.16 -19.17 -10.33
CA ILE A 111 -3.49 -20.49 -10.37
C ILE A 111 -4.53 -21.60 -10.52
N MET A 112 -5.59 -21.62 -9.71
CA MET A 112 -6.62 -22.64 -9.73
C MET A 112 -7.43 -22.61 -11.03
N ALA A 113 -7.78 -21.42 -11.53
CA ALA A 113 -8.41 -21.26 -12.83
C ALA A 113 -7.51 -21.81 -13.95
N SER A 114 -6.21 -21.52 -13.95
CA SER A 114 -5.27 -22.07 -14.93
C SER A 114 -5.17 -23.60 -14.88
N VAL A 115 -5.20 -24.20 -13.69
CA VAL A 115 -5.21 -25.67 -13.54
C VAL A 115 -6.49 -26.26 -14.10
N LEU A 116 -7.65 -25.65 -13.81
CA LEU A 116 -8.95 -26.12 -14.30
C LEU A 116 -9.11 -25.87 -15.79
N ASP A 117 -8.66 -24.74 -16.34
CA ASP A 117 -8.65 -24.46 -17.78
C ASP A 117 -7.81 -25.50 -18.53
N GLY A 118 -6.64 -25.86 -17.97
CA GLY A 118 -5.81 -26.92 -18.52
C GLY A 118 -6.50 -28.30 -18.52
N TYR A 119 -7.24 -28.60 -17.46
CA TYR A 119 -8.05 -29.82 -17.36
C TYR A 119 -9.23 -29.79 -18.34
N GLU A 120 -9.97 -28.70 -18.40
CA GLU A 120 -11.08 -28.47 -19.34
C GLU A 120 -10.63 -28.61 -20.79
N ALA A 121 -9.52 -28.00 -21.17
CA ALA A 121 -8.94 -28.12 -22.50
C ALA A 121 -8.57 -29.59 -22.83
N SER A 122 -8.06 -30.36 -21.87
CA SER A 122 -7.74 -31.77 -22.01
C SER A 122 -8.98 -32.66 -22.21
N MET A 123 -10.13 -32.21 -21.69
CA MET A 123 -11.43 -32.89 -21.76
C MET A 123 -12.30 -32.40 -22.94
N ALA A 124 -11.78 -31.59 -23.86
CA ALA A 124 -12.48 -30.98 -24.99
C ALA A 124 -13.67 -30.08 -24.56
N ASN A 125 -13.49 -29.24 -23.58
CA ASN A 125 -14.44 -28.24 -23.06
C ASN A 125 -15.77 -28.89 -22.61
N LYS A 126 -15.68 -29.86 -21.73
CA LYS A 126 -16.83 -30.57 -21.17
C LYS A 126 -17.40 -30.01 -19.89
N PHE A 127 -16.81 -28.99 -19.35
CA PHE A 127 -17.28 -28.24 -18.17
C PHE A 127 -16.92 -26.77 -18.30
N ASP A 128 -17.50 -25.91 -17.50
CA ASP A 128 -17.20 -24.47 -17.46
C ASP A 128 -16.81 -24.05 -16.05
N VAL A 129 -15.95 -23.04 -15.95
CA VAL A 129 -15.54 -22.42 -14.69
C VAL A 129 -16.13 -21.01 -14.60
N ASN A 130 -16.80 -20.70 -13.49
CA ASN A 130 -17.41 -19.39 -13.23
C ASN A 130 -18.29 -18.89 -14.39
N SER A 131 -19.08 -19.78 -14.98
CA SER A 131 -20.02 -19.41 -16.04
C SER A 131 -21.38 -19.05 -15.44
N GLY A 132 -22.08 -18.08 -16.09
CA GLY A 132 -23.40 -17.62 -15.65
C GLY A 132 -23.39 -16.24 -15.04
N ASP A 133 -24.52 -15.88 -14.40
CA ASP A 133 -24.76 -14.54 -13.85
C ASP A 133 -24.47 -14.46 -12.32
N GLU A 134 -23.88 -15.50 -11.74
CA GLU A 134 -23.52 -15.51 -10.31
C GLU A 134 -22.27 -14.67 -10.03
N GLU A 135 -22.28 -13.96 -8.91
CA GLU A 135 -21.14 -13.15 -8.48
C GLU A 135 -20.14 -14.02 -7.73
N TYR A 136 -19.03 -14.36 -8.37
CA TYR A 136 -17.96 -15.18 -7.81
C TYR A 136 -16.84 -14.37 -7.14
N ASP A 137 -16.80 -13.06 -7.41
CA ASP A 137 -15.91 -12.13 -6.73
C ASP A 137 -16.62 -11.62 -5.45
N LEU A 138 -16.08 -12.02 -4.32
CA LEU A 138 -16.61 -11.70 -3.00
C LEU A 138 -15.99 -10.43 -2.40
N ALA A 139 -15.23 -9.65 -3.19
CA ALA A 139 -14.67 -8.39 -2.74
C ALA A 139 -15.77 -7.40 -2.35
N SER A 140 -15.71 -6.89 -1.13
CA SER A 140 -16.64 -5.83 -0.72
C SER A 140 -16.31 -4.52 -1.45
N LYS A 141 -17.28 -3.60 -1.53
CA LYS A 141 -17.02 -2.24 -2.05
C LYS A 141 -15.99 -1.50 -1.23
N GLU A 142 -15.93 -1.77 0.07
CA GLU A 142 -14.97 -1.20 1.00
C GLU A 142 -13.57 -1.71 0.70
N ASP A 143 -13.40 -3.03 0.53
CA ASP A 143 -12.13 -3.65 0.18
C ASP A 143 -11.60 -3.17 -1.18
N SER A 144 -12.46 -3.15 -2.20
CA SER A 144 -12.09 -2.69 -3.54
C SER A 144 -11.68 -1.21 -3.54
N THR A 145 -12.40 -0.35 -2.79
CA THR A 145 -12.06 1.06 -2.62
C THR A 145 -10.74 1.18 -1.85
N GLY A 146 -10.60 0.44 -0.76
CA GLY A 146 -9.40 0.41 0.08
C GLY A 146 -8.17 0.01 -0.72
N GLN A 147 -8.25 -1.05 -1.52
CA GLN A 147 -7.15 -1.53 -2.35
C GLN A 147 -6.68 -0.46 -3.34
N ILE A 148 -7.59 0.15 -4.09
CA ILE A 148 -7.24 1.18 -5.07
C ILE A 148 -6.64 2.42 -4.37
N PHE A 149 -7.22 2.85 -3.25
CA PHE A 149 -6.75 4.01 -2.52
C PHE A 149 -5.40 3.74 -1.85
N SER A 150 -5.19 2.55 -1.29
CA SER A 150 -3.92 2.15 -0.66
C SER A 150 -2.76 2.10 -1.65
N MET A 151 -3.02 1.73 -2.90
CA MET A 151 -2.03 1.71 -3.97
C MET A 151 -1.65 3.12 -4.46
N MET A 152 -2.62 4.00 -4.66
CA MET A 152 -2.39 5.27 -5.36
C MET A 152 -2.20 6.46 -4.43
N LEU A 153 -3.02 6.57 -3.36
CA LEU A 153 -3.06 7.78 -2.55
C LEU A 153 -1.78 8.02 -1.74
N PRO A 154 -1.12 7.03 -1.13
CA PRO A 154 0.12 7.27 -0.40
C PRO A 154 1.21 7.87 -1.30
N MET A 155 1.35 7.36 -2.54
CA MET A 155 2.29 7.90 -3.51
C MET A 155 1.95 9.35 -3.89
N LEU A 156 0.69 9.63 -4.25
CA LEU A 156 0.26 10.98 -4.61
C LEU A 156 0.42 11.96 -3.45
N LEU A 157 0.04 11.56 -2.24
CA LEU A 157 0.22 12.38 -1.04
C LEU A 157 1.69 12.70 -0.80
N MET A 158 2.60 11.70 -0.89
CA MET A 158 4.03 11.94 -0.71
C MET A 158 4.59 12.91 -1.74
N ILE A 159 4.18 12.81 -3.03
CA ILE A 159 4.56 13.74 -4.09
C ILE A 159 4.11 15.15 -3.75
N PHE A 160 2.85 15.33 -3.35
CA PHE A 160 2.30 16.65 -3.05
C PHE A 160 2.89 17.25 -1.76
N LEU A 161 3.08 16.44 -0.71
CA LEU A 161 3.74 16.86 0.51
C LEU A 161 5.19 17.31 0.24
N PHE A 162 5.94 16.50 -0.52
CA PHE A 162 7.31 16.84 -0.88
C PHE A 162 7.36 18.12 -1.71
N SER A 163 6.51 18.23 -2.74
CA SER A 163 6.44 19.41 -3.61
C SER A 163 6.09 20.69 -2.81
N GLY A 164 5.10 20.60 -1.92
CA GLY A 164 4.73 21.72 -1.05
C GLY A 164 5.86 22.15 -0.11
N CYS A 165 6.55 21.21 0.51
CA CYS A 165 7.69 21.48 1.37
C CYS A 165 8.89 22.03 0.58
N MET A 166 9.16 21.49 -0.63
CA MET A 166 10.24 21.92 -1.50
C MET A 166 10.05 23.36 -2.02
N ALA A 167 8.82 23.80 -2.20
CA ALA A 167 8.53 25.18 -2.63
C ALA A 167 8.93 26.23 -1.56
N ILE A 168 8.95 25.85 -0.28
CA ILE A 168 9.03 26.82 0.84
C ILE A 168 10.34 26.68 1.62
N ALA A 169 10.82 25.46 1.86
CA ALA A 169 11.98 25.21 2.73
C ALA A 169 13.29 25.86 2.21
N PRO A 170 13.63 25.79 0.90
CA PRO A 170 14.79 26.47 0.37
C PRO A 170 14.72 27.98 0.53
N GLU A 171 13.57 28.58 0.25
CA GLU A 171 13.35 30.01 0.34
C GLU A 171 13.50 30.52 1.80
N SER A 172 12.99 29.75 2.76
CA SER A 172 13.04 30.09 4.18
C SER A 172 14.45 30.02 4.81
N ILE A 173 15.38 29.25 4.24
CA ILE A 173 16.73 29.06 4.80
C ILE A 173 17.79 29.57 3.82
N ALA A 174 17.91 28.96 2.63
CA ALA A 174 18.89 29.38 1.64
C ALA A 174 18.58 30.79 1.12
N GLY A 175 17.30 31.15 0.92
CA GLY A 175 16.89 32.50 0.51
C GLY A 175 17.21 33.59 1.54
N GLU A 176 17.04 33.31 2.83
CA GLU A 176 17.48 34.26 3.89
C GLU A 176 19.01 34.37 3.95
N LYS A 177 19.72 33.28 3.66
CA LYS A 177 21.19 33.28 3.56
C LYS A 177 21.66 34.09 2.35
N GLU A 178 21.05 33.87 1.19
CA GLU A 178 21.33 34.60 -0.05
C GLU A 178 21.10 36.12 0.10
N ARG A 179 20.05 36.51 0.81
CA ARG A 179 19.73 37.91 1.11
C ARG A 179 20.52 38.50 2.29
N GLY A 180 21.33 37.70 2.98
CA GLY A 180 22.08 38.14 4.17
C GLY A 180 21.24 38.36 5.44
N THR A 181 19.94 38.12 5.40
CA THR A 181 19.04 38.34 6.53
C THR A 181 19.24 37.36 7.68
N ILE A 182 19.78 36.18 7.39
CA ILE A 182 20.10 35.18 8.40
C ILE A 182 21.18 35.66 9.38
N ALA A 183 22.11 36.48 8.90
CA ALA A 183 23.15 37.09 9.76
C ALA A 183 22.51 37.98 10.85
N THR A 184 21.51 38.77 10.50
CA THR A 184 20.76 39.63 11.43
C THR A 184 20.01 38.79 12.47
N LEU A 185 19.43 37.66 12.07
CA LEU A 185 18.75 36.77 13.01
C LEU A 185 19.74 36.10 13.99
N LEU A 186 20.93 35.74 13.52
CA LEU A 186 21.96 35.07 14.36
C LEU A 186 22.62 36.01 15.38
N VAL A 187 22.53 37.34 15.18
CA VAL A 187 23.04 38.35 16.14
C VAL A 187 22.03 38.64 17.28
N THR A 188 20.75 38.23 17.09
CA THR A 188 19.74 38.37 18.15
C THR A 188 20.04 37.43 19.34
N PRO A 189 19.66 37.77 20.59
CA PRO A 189 19.92 36.96 21.78
C PRO A 189 19.08 35.70 21.89
N MET A 190 18.70 35.10 20.74
CA MET A 190 17.87 33.89 20.65
C MET A 190 18.76 32.65 20.65
N LYS A 191 18.31 31.59 21.34
CA LYS A 191 19.02 30.32 21.28
C LYS A 191 18.86 29.68 19.85
N ARG A 192 19.97 29.23 19.28
CA ARG A 192 20.02 28.63 17.93
C ARG A 192 19.03 27.46 17.75
N GLY A 193 18.81 26.64 18.82
CA GLY A 193 17.80 25.58 18.83
C GLY A 193 16.37 26.11 18.72
N GLN A 194 16.07 27.28 19.32
CA GLN A 194 14.75 27.91 19.20
C GLN A 194 14.51 28.42 17.78
N LEU A 195 15.54 28.98 17.13
CA LEU A 195 15.46 29.40 15.73
C LEU A 195 15.22 28.18 14.79
N ALA A 196 15.98 27.09 14.97
CA ALA A 196 15.80 25.86 14.17
C ALA A 196 14.38 25.28 14.35
N MET A 197 13.92 25.15 15.59
CA MET A 197 12.59 24.63 15.89
C MET A 197 11.49 25.55 15.35
N GLY A 198 11.65 26.88 15.49
CA GLY A 198 10.71 27.85 14.93
C GLY A 198 10.58 27.72 13.42
N LYS A 199 11.71 27.52 12.70
CA LYS A 199 11.71 27.29 11.24
C LYS A 199 10.99 25.99 10.87
N ILE A 200 11.28 24.89 11.55
CA ILE A 200 10.63 23.60 11.28
C ILE A 200 9.12 23.67 11.56
N ILE A 201 8.71 24.28 12.67
CA ILE A 201 7.29 24.40 13.00
C ILE A 201 6.56 25.30 11.99
N SER A 202 7.12 26.49 11.67
CA SER A 202 6.49 27.40 10.72
C SER A 202 6.35 26.80 9.32
N LEU A 203 7.40 26.15 8.84
CA LEU A 203 7.39 25.43 7.56
C LEU A 203 6.46 24.20 7.61
N GLY A 204 6.42 23.50 8.76
CA GLY A 204 5.52 22.39 9.01
C GLY A 204 4.04 22.78 8.90
N ILE A 205 3.65 23.94 9.48
CA ILE A 205 2.27 24.44 9.38
C ILE A 205 1.88 24.70 7.92
N ILE A 206 2.75 25.34 7.13
CA ILE A 206 2.47 25.63 5.72
C ILE A 206 2.46 24.33 4.90
N GLY A 207 3.42 23.43 5.17
CA GLY A 207 3.47 22.11 4.53
C GLY A 207 2.21 21.27 4.83
N LEU A 208 1.71 21.31 6.07
CA LEU A 208 0.48 20.64 6.47
C LEU A 208 -0.75 21.21 5.72
N LEU A 209 -0.88 22.53 5.64
CA LEU A 209 -1.97 23.15 4.89
C LEU A 209 -1.93 22.75 3.41
N SER A 210 -0.74 22.71 2.81
CA SER A 210 -0.54 22.19 1.45
C SER A 210 -0.93 20.72 1.34
N GLY A 211 -0.53 19.88 2.30
CA GLY A 211 -0.86 18.46 2.36
C GLY A 211 -2.36 18.20 2.48
N ILE A 212 -3.05 18.89 3.38
CA ILE A 212 -4.49 18.79 3.56
C ILE A 212 -5.22 19.21 2.28
N SER A 213 -4.81 20.33 1.67
CA SER A 213 -5.42 20.81 0.40
C SER A 213 -5.23 19.78 -0.72
N SER A 214 -4.04 19.20 -0.81
CA SER A 214 -3.73 18.17 -1.80
C SER A 214 -4.53 16.89 -1.57
N PHE A 215 -4.65 16.46 -0.31
CA PHE A 215 -5.46 15.29 0.05
C PHE A 215 -6.94 15.48 -0.33
N VAL A 216 -7.54 16.59 0.10
CA VAL A 216 -8.93 16.91 -0.22
C VAL A 216 -9.14 17.01 -1.74
N GLY A 217 -8.22 17.68 -2.45
CA GLY A 217 -8.25 17.78 -3.91
C GLY A 217 -8.19 16.41 -4.59
N THR A 218 -7.31 15.53 -4.14
CA THR A 218 -7.16 14.18 -4.69
C THR A 218 -8.40 13.33 -4.42
N MET A 219 -8.92 13.34 -3.18
CA MET A 219 -10.11 12.58 -2.80
C MET A 219 -11.36 13.00 -3.60
N LEU A 220 -11.52 14.28 -3.89
CA LEU A 220 -12.64 14.78 -4.68
C LEU A 220 -12.48 14.54 -6.19
N SER A 221 -11.25 14.45 -6.68
CA SER A 221 -10.96 14.32 -8.11
C SER A 221 -10.86 12.87 -8.58
N LEU A 222 -10.35 11.97 -7.74
CA LEU A 222 -10.05 10.58 -8.11
C LEU A 222 -11.28 9.81 -8.62
N PRO A 223 -12.44 9.83 -7.94
CA PRO A 223 -13.64 9.14 -8.41
C PRO A 223 -14.13 9.64 -9.79
N LYS A 224 -13.95 10.95 -10.05
CA LYS A 224 -14.34 11.55 -11.33
C LYS A 224 -13.38 11.23 -12.47
N LEU A 225 -12.08 11.11 -12.18
CA LEU A 225 -11.05 10.80 -13.17
C LEU A 225 -11.13 9.35 -13.67
N MET A 226 -11.57 8.43 -12.83
CA MET A 226 -11.69 7.01 -13.20
C MET A 226 -12.98 6.67 -13.95
N GLY A 227 -13.86 7.66 -14.21
CA GLY A 227 -14.98 7.55 -15.15
C GLY A 227 -16.04 6.51 -14.76
N THR A 228 -16.03 6.02 -13.55
CA THR A 228 -17.00 5.05 -13.07
C THR A 228 -18.25 5.78 -12.57
N GLU A 229 -19.32 5.72 -13.33
CA GLU A 229 -20.68 5.98 -12.83
C GLU A 229 -21.13 4.94 -11.78
N SER A 230 -20.32 3.89 -11.58
CA SER A 230 -20.52 2.90 -10.53
C SER A 230 -19.99 3.44 -9.19
N ASN A 231 -20.80 3.29 -8.13
CA ASN A 231 -20.52 3.64 -6.73
C ASN A 231 -19.28 2.91 -6.14
N ALA A 232 -18.29 2.54 -6.95
CA ALA A 232 -17.17 1.69 -6.59
C ALA A 232 -16.05 2.42 -5.84
N MET A 233 -16.10 3.76 -5.74
CA MET A 233 -15.07 4.55 -5.02
C MET A 233 -15.75 5.62 -4.18
N ASP A 234 -16.15 5.26 -2.99
CA ASP A 234 -16.78 6.17 -2.05
C ASP A 234 -15.84 6.40 -0.85
N ALA A 235 -15.39 7.64 -0.69
CA ALA A 235 -14.58 8.03 0.48
C ALA A 235 -15.36 7.95 1.81
N SER A 236 -16.68 7.74 1.76
CA SER A 236 -17.52 7.59 2.95
C SER A 236 -17.32 6.24 3.68
N VAL A 237 -16.62 5.28 3.07
CA VAL A 237 -16.25 4.01 3.71
C VAL A 237 -15.25 4.21 4.86
N TYR A 238 -14.47 5.31 4.86
CA TYR A 238 -13.52 5.59 5.92
C TYR A 238 -14.17 6.22 7.14
N SER A 239 -13.86 5.69 8.32
CA SER A 239 -14.33 6.23 9.59
C SER A 239 -13.62 7.55 9.95
N VAL A 240 -14.21 8.31 10.88
CA VAL A 240 -13.57 9.52 11.42
C VAL A 240 -12.20 9.20 12.05
N THR A 241 -12.05 8.00 12.61
CA THR A 241 -10.78 7.54 13.21
C THR A 241 -9.70 7.42 12.15
N ASP A 242 -10.02 6.87 10.98
CA ASP A 242 -9.06 6.69 9.87
C ASP A 242 -8.55 8.05 9.36
N TYR A 243 -9.46 9.01 9.22
CA TYR A 243 -9.08 10.39 8.85
C TYR A 243 -8.20 11.06 9.89
N ILE A 244 -8.45 10.85 11.20
CA ILE A 244 -7.60 11.39 12.27
C ILE A 244 -6.22 10.73 12.24
N LEU A 245 -6.14 9.42 12.10
CA LEU A 245 -4.87 8.69 12.01
C LEU A 245 -4.08 9.14 10.78
N LEU A 246 -4.74 9.26 9.64
CA LEU A 246 -4.12 9.75 8.41
C LEU A 246 -3.57 11.16 8.58
N LEU A 247 -4.34 12.07 9.20
CA LEU A 247 -3.89 13.43 9.50
C LEU A 247 -2.65 13.42 10.39
N LEU A 248 -2.60 12.58 11.44
CA LEU A 248 -1.44 12.47 12.32
C LEU A 248 -0.21 11.95 11.58
N VAL A 249 -0.36 10.94 10.71
CA VAL A 249 0.73 10.44 9.88
C VAL A 249 1.22 11.53 8.93
N ILE A 250 0.32 12.25 8.25
CA ILE A 250 0.66 13.35 7.34
C ILE A 250 1.42 14.45 8.11
N LEU A 251 0.93 14.89 9.27
CA LEU A 251 1.57 15.93 10.07
C LEU A 251 2.99 15.56 10.47
N THR A 252 3.19 14.35 10.98
CA THR A 252 4.53 13.90 11.40
C THR A 252 5.46 13.69 10.21
N THR A 253 4.94 13.24 9.06
CA THR A 253 5.70 13.12 7.80
C THR A 253 6.17 14.48 7.29
N VAL A 254 5.29 15.48 7.31
CA VAL A 254 5.64 16.86 6.92
C VAL A 254 6.76 17.41 7.79
N LEU A 255 6.73 17.15 9.10
CA LEU A 255 7.80 17.59 10.00
C LEU A 255 9.16 16.98 9.65
N VAL A 256 9.19 15.68 9.31
CA VAL A 256 10.42 15.01 8.86
C VAL A 256 10.89 15.58 7.52
N LEU A 257 9.98 15.74 6.53
CA LEU A 257 10.30 16.32 5.23
C LEU A 257 10.88 17.72 5.37
N VAL A 258 10.19 18.60 6.10
CA VAL A 258 10.63 19.97 6.36
C VAL A 258 11.99 19.98 7.04
N GLY A 259 12.19 19.14 8.06
CA GLY A 259 13.48 19.01 8.76
C GLY A 259 14.60 18.60 7.82
N ALA A 260 14.38 17.59 6.95
CA ALA A 260 15.36 17.11 5.99
C ALA A 260 15.69 18.19 4.93
N LEU A 261 14.66 18.82 4.37
CA LEU A 261 14.81 19.88 3.38
C LEU A 261 15.51 21.11 3.98
N ALA A 262 15.19 21.47 5.23
CA ALA A 262 15.83 22.54 5.96
C ALA A 262 17.33 22.29 6.19
N VAL A 263 17.70 21.07 6.58
CA VAL A 263 19.11 20.69 6.75
C VAL A 263 19.86 20.79 5.42
N ILE A 264 19.32 20.25 4.34
CA ILE A 264 19.93 20.34 3.00
C ILE A 264 20.06 21.80 2.57
N SER A 265 19.00 22.59 2.73
CA SER A 265 19.00 24.02 2.35
C SER A 265 20.01 24.85 3.14
N ALA A 266 20.35 24.46 4.37
CA ALA A 266 21.35 25.16 5.17
C ALA A 266 22.79 24.99 4.64
N PHE A 267 23.08 23.96 3.86
CA PHE A 267 24.37 23.80 3.17
C PHE A 267 24.49 24.68 1.92
N ALA A 268 23.38 24.98 1.27
CA ALA A 268 23.35 25.75 0.04
C ALA A 268 23.63 27.26 0.29
N LYS A 269 24.15 27.94 -0.71
CA LYS A 269 24.39 29.39 -0.72
C LYS A 269 23.21 30.16 -1.33
N THR A 270 22.51 29.54 -2.27
CA THR A 270 21.39 30.15 -2.99
C THR A 270 20.19 29.22 -3.01
N VAL A 271 19.00 29.77 -3.23
CA VAL A 271 17.77 28.99 -3.39
C VAL A 271 17.88 27.97 -4.55
N LYS A 272 18.51 28.38 -5.65
CA LYS A 272 18.71 27.50 -6.80
C LYS A 272 19.62 26.32 -6.49
N GLU A 273 20.70 26.55 -5.75
CA GLU A 273 21.62 25.49 -5.31
C GLU A 273 20.91 24.52 -4.36
N ALA A 274 20.14 25.04 -3.39
CA ALA A 274 19.32 24.23 -2.48
C ALA A 274 18.36 23.31 -3.23
N GLY A 275 17.66 23.85 -4.24
CA GLY A 275 16.77 23.08 -5.09
C GLY A 275 17.50 21.90 -5.77
N SER A 276 18.70 22.13 -6.29
CA SER A 276 19.50 21.08 -6.93
C SER A 276 19.97 20.02 -5.92
N MET A 277 20.35 20.43 -4.71
CA MET A 277 20.79 19.50 -3.64
C MET A 277 19.65 18.66 -3.07
N ILE A 278 18.40 19.11 -3.19
CA ILE A 278 17.18 18.39 -2.73
C ILE A 278 16.79 17.28 -3.71
N MET A 279 17.12 17.40 -5.00
CA MET A 279 16.71 16.44 -6.03
C MET A 279 17.05 14.98 -5.72
N PRO A 280 18.24 14.61 -5.20
CA PRO A 280 18.53 13.23 -4.83
C PRO A 280 17.57 12.69 -3.76
N LEU A 281 17.23 13.51 -2.74
CA LEU A 281 16.27 13.13 -1.72
C LEU A 281 14.88 12.92 -2.30
N MET A 282 14.46 13.78 -3.24
CA MET A 282 13.19 13.64 -3.96
C MET A 282 13.11 12.30 -4.68
N VAL A 283 14.17 11.91 -5.41
CA VAL A 283 14.21 10.62 -6.10
C VAL A 283 14.08 9.45 -5.11
N VAL A 284 14.79 9.48 -4.00
CA VAL A 284 14.68 8.43 -2.95
C VAL A 284 13.27 8.33 -2.39
N VAL A 285 12.66 9.47 -2.05
CA VAL A 285 11.27 9.50 -1.53
C VAL A 285 10.29 8.99 -2.57
N MET A 286 10.47 9.35 -3.85
CA MET A 286 9.63 8.85 -4.95
C MET A 286 9.74 7.34 -5.13
N VAL A 287 10.96 6.79 -5.12
CA VAL A 287 11.18 5.34 -5.21
C VAL A 287 10.53 4.62 -4.03
N ILE A 288 10.66 5.16 -2.81
CA ILE A 288 9.97 4.61 -1.64
C ILE A 288 8.45 4.67 -1.83
N SER A 289 7.92 5.78 -2.34
CA SER A 289 6.47 5.95 -2.51
C SER A 289 5.86 4.97 -3.53
N VAL A 290 6.63 4.58 -4.55
CA VAL A 290 6.20 3.56 -5.52
C VAL A 290 5.97 2.19 -4.85
N THR A 291 6.58 1.93 -3.68
CA THR A 291 6.36 0.66 -2.98
C THR A 291 4.91 0.43 -2.56
N SER A 292 4.09 1.48 -2.39
CA SER A 292 2.65 1.33 -2.14
C SER A 292 1.88 0.76 -3.33
N MET A 293 2.37 0.97 -4.56
CA MET A 293 1.73 0.47 -5.79
C MET A 293 2.01 -1.01 -6.05
N LEU A 294 2.91 -1.63 -5.30
CA LEU A 294 3.36 -3.00 -5.57
C LEU A 294 2.44 -4.06 -4.93
N GLY A 295 1.28 -3.66 -4.43
CA GLY A 295 0.12 -4.50 -4.23
C GLY A 295 0.15 -5.51 -3.09
N SER A 296 1.19 -5.56 -2.27
CA SER A 296 1.28 -6.53 -1.16
C SER A 296 0.70 -6.02 0.17
N GLY A 297 -0.09 -4.92 0.14
CA GLY A 297 -0.61 -4.28 1.35
C GLY A 297 0.47 -3.70 2.28
N ALA A 298 0.08 -3.25 3.46
CA ALA A 298 1.03 -2.73 4.44
C ALA A 298 1.72 -3.87 5.20
N PRO A 299 3.06 -3.79 5.44
CA PRO A 299 3.79 -4.84 6.14
C PRO A 299 3.29 -5.00 7.58
N LYS A 300 3.21 -6.26 8.05
CA LYS A 300 2.73 -6.58 9.41
C LYS A 300 3.79 -6.31 10.47
N GLU A 301 5.08 -6.44 10.15
CA GLU A 301 6.18 -6.34 11.09
C GLU A 301 6.50 -4.88 11.43
N PHE A 302 6.58 -4.58 12.72
CA PHE A 302 6.76 -3.22 13.23
C PHE A 302 8.08 -2.55 12.84
N TYR A 303 9.16 -3.30 12.58
CA TYR A 303 10.47 -2.74 12.26
C TYR A 303 10.50 -1.97 10.94
N TRP A 304 9.62 -2.27 10.00
CA TRP A 304 9.45 -1.51 8.77
C TRP A 304 8.98 -0.08 9.03
N TYR A 305 8.22 0.12 10.12
CA TYR A 305 7.71 1.42 10.53
C TYR A 305 8.76 2.28 11.26
N LEU A 306 10.00 1.81 11.37
CA LEU A 306 11.14 2.59 11.87
C LEU A 306 11.95 3.24 10.75
N ILE A 307 11.77 2.87 9.48
CA ILE A 307 12.54 3.39 8.35
C ILE A 307 11.91 4.72 7.90
N PRO A 308 12.69 5.83 7.87
CA PRO A 308 12.14 7.15 7.55
C PRO A 308 11.57 7.19 6.12
N PHE A 309 10.48 7.92 5.94
CA PHE A 309 9.65 8.03 4.73
C PHE A 309 8.91 6.73 4.37
N TYR A 310 9.57 5.58 4.41
CA TYR A 310 8.93 4.28 4.20
C TYR A 310 7.82 4.02 5.22
N ASN A 311 8.10 4.31 6.51
CA ASN A 311 7.12 4.22 7.59
C ASN A 311 5.84 5.02 7.30
N SER A 312 6.00 6.22 6.75
CA SER A 312 4.87 7.11 6.46
C SER A 312 4.05 6.59 5.27
N VAL A 313 4.72 6.11 4.21
CA VAL A 313 4.05 5.49 3.06
C VAL A 313 3.27 4.27 3.52
N GLN A 314 3.90 3.34 4.25
CA GLN A 314 3.24 2.12 4.72
C GLN A 314 2.15 2.40 5.78
N GLY A 315 2.33 3.42 6.60
CA GLY A 315 1.29 3.88 7.53
C GLY A 315 0.04 4.38 6.80
N MET A 316 0.21 5.18 5.74
CA MET A 316 -0.90 5.62 4.90
C MET A 316 -1.52 4.46 4.12
N THR A 317 -0.70 3.57 3.53
CA THR A 317 -1.16 2.37 2.84
C THR A 317 -2.06 1.53 3.74
N GLY A 318 -1.60 1.21 4.96
CA GLY A 318 -2.38 0.41 5.91
C GLY A 318 -3.69 1.06 6.35
N ILE A 319 -3.72 2.41 6.48
CA ILE A 319 -4.96 3.12 6.82
C ILE A 319 -5.96 3.04 5.65
N PHE A 320 -5.49 3.23 4.41
CA PHE A 320 -6.36 3.13 3.24
C PHE A 320 -6.86 1.70 2.97
N ASP A 321 -6.06 0.70 3.26
CA ASP A 321 -6.36 -0.72 3.07
C ASP A 321 -7.07 -1.37 4.28
N PHE A 322 -7.44 -0.60 5.29
CA PHE A 322 -8.05 -1.06 6.55
C PHE A 322 -7.23 -2.12 7.30
N SER A 323 -5.97 -2.36 6.91
CA SER A 323 -5.08 -3.41 7.45
C SER A 323 -4.11 -2.91 8.53
N TYR A 324 -4.26 -1.66 9.00
CA TYR A 324 -3.33 -1.06 9.95
C TYR A 324 -3.40 -1.68 11.34
N SER A 325 -2.24 -1.84 11.97
CA SER A 325 -2.14 -2.14 13.40
C SER A 325 -1.87 -0.86 14.19
N GLY A 326 -2.56 -0.68 15.31
CA GLY A 326 -2.34 0.48 16.20
C GLY A 326 -0.88 0.61 16.64
N ILE A 327 -0.18 -0.53 16.87
CA ILE A 327 1.25 -0.53 17.24
C ILE A 327 2.10 0.02 16.09
N ASN A 328 1.81 -0.36 14.85
CA ASN A 328 2.55 0.08 13.67
C ASN A 328 2.36 1.58 13.42
N ILE A 329 1.14 2.10 13.58
CA ILE A 329 0.87 3.54 13.47
C ILE A 329 1.61 4.31 14.57
N VAL A 330 1.57 3.84 15.81
CA VAL A 330 2.32 4.47 16.92
C VAL A 330 3.83 4.44 16.64
N ALA A 331 4.36 3.32 16.14
CA ALA A 331 5.79 3.21 15.75
C ALA A 331 6.15 4.23 14.66
N CYS A 332 5.29 4.40 13.64
CA CYS A 332 5.45 5.41 12.60
C CYS A 332 5.49 6.83 13.17
N LEU A 333 4.50 7.21 13.99
CA LEU A 333 4.42 8.54 14.58
C LEU A 333 5.63 8.84 15.48
N VAL A 334 6.00 7.90 16.35
CA VAL A 334 7.13 8.06 17.28
C VAL A 334 8.45 8.15 16.52
N SER A 335 8.69 7.29 15.53
CA SER A 335 9.91 7.33 14.72
C SER A 335 10.02 8.66 13.96
N ASN A 336 8.94 9.15 13.36
CA ASN A 336 8.91 10.46 12.69
C ASN A 336 9.24 11.61 13.65
N LEU A 337 8.69 11.61 14.87
CA LEU A 337 9.02 12.62 15.87
C LEU A 337 10.48 12.57 16.31
N ILE A 338 11.05 11.35 16.46
CA ILE A 338 12.47 11.16 16.75
C ILE A 338 13.34 11.73 15.62
N TYR A 339 13.04 11.40 14.36
CA TYR A 339 13.76 11.94 13.19
C TYR A 339 13.67 13.46 13.12
N THR A 340 12.48 14.03 13.34
CA THR A 340 12.29 15.48 13.41
C THR A 340 13.16 16.10 14.50
N GLY A 341 13.22 15.48 15.68
CA GLY A 341 14.09 15.92 16.77
C GLY A 341 15.57 15.89 16.40
N ILE A 342 16.05 14.80 15.79
CA ILE A 342 17.42 14.67 15.31
C ILE A 342 17.75 15.72 14.26
N LEU A 343 16.88 15.90 13.25
CA LEU A 343 17.06 16.89 12.18
C LEU A 343 17.05 18.32 12.74
N SER A 344 16.20 18.60 13.73
CA SER A 344 16.20 19.89 14.45
C SER A 344 17.49 20.17 15.19
N MET A 345 18.07 19.15 15.85
CA MET A 345 19.37 19.27 16.53
C MET A 345 20.50 19.49 15.53
N VAL A 346 20.48 18.78 14.40
CA VAL A 346 21.47 18.97 13.31
C VAL A 346 21.38 20.39 12.77
N LEU A 347 20.17 20.87 12.45
CA LEU A 347 19.95 22.22 11.95
C LEU A 347 20.40 23.30 12.98
N ALA A 348 20.10 23.10 14.26
CA ALA A 348 20.54 24.00 15.33
C ALA A 348 22.07 24.07 15.42
N LYS A 349 22.74 22.92 15.27
CA LYS A 349 24.22 22.86 15.25
C LYS A 349 24.79 23.55 14.00
N MET A 350 24.13 23.40 12.85
CA MET A 350 24.54 24.08 11.61
C MET A 350 24.42 25.59 11.72
N PHE A 351 23.36 26.12 12.32
CA PHE A 351 23.21 27.55 12.63
C PHE A 351 24.29 28.04 13.61
N GLY A 352 24.92 27.12 14.34
CA GLY A 352 26.07 27.37 15.19
C GLY A 352 27.41 27.48 14.48
N SER A 353 27.49 27.03 13.25
CA SER A 353 28.73 26.98 12.48
C SER A 353 28.85 28.20 11.59
N GLU A 354 29.81 29.09 11.92
CA GLU A 354 30.11 30.26 11.07
C GLU A 354 30.49 29.87 9.64
N LYS A 355 31.24 28.76 9.49
CA LYS A 355 31.64 28.24 8.19
C LYS A 355 30.47 27.85 7.30
N ILE A 356 29.37 27.35 7.89
CA ILE A 356 28.19 26.93 7.12
C ILE A 356 27.27 28.14 6.83
N MET A 357 27.18 29.06 7.74
CA MET A 357 26.18 30.15 7.65
C MET A 357 26.71 31.40 6.93
N TYR A 358 28.05 31.58 6.87
CA TYR A 358 28.67 32.75 6.22
C TYR A 358 29.52 32.39 4.98
N SER A 359 29.57 31.13 4.58
CA SER A 359 30.20 30.71 3.34
C SER A 359 29.21 30.85 2.19
#